data_f5cdd5d657f3001d4973874f7d94bed5
#
_entry.id   f5cdd5d657f3001d4973874f7d94bed5
#
_cell.length_a   1.000
_cell.length_b   1.000
_cell.length_c   1.000
_cell.angle_alpha   90.00
_cell.angle_beta   90.00
_cell.angle_gamma   90.00
#
_symmetry.space_group_name_H-M   'P 1'
#
loop_
_entity.id
_entity.type
_entity.pdbx_description
1 polymer ?
#
loop_
_entity_poly.entity_id
_entity_poly.type
_entity_poly.pdbx_seq_one_letter_code
_entity_poly.pdbx_strand_id
1 'polypeptide(L)'
;MGRLIFCYLCRVMVQGRVKIAAVGLGNRTCKYLRYVAENPGVAELVAVVDIDFSRFANVCQEFGLPIERCFSSLDALVQSGVQVNACIIGTPDICHHEMAIKAMRYGWHVLLEKPMGQTLEQCKEIVRVSEETGKMVSVCYVLRYHPYFVKLKQLTEKPEAGRILSVRHIERVGRDRVAHTFVRGPWNKTEMNTSVFFTKCCHDVDFVLWLTGDDVAHVVSGHGAKMFTEEGAPNGASERCLDCALEKACPYSAVDLYLRRRDWIKGFTPMPGESQDDMVLRVLAESRYGRCVYRCPENDVIDRQVVMLEMESGVKAEIIMECSTDETARLTVIDCENAVISGDENFIEVKYKDCFPSEVYDFQWTKSMALHAGADILLVKEFVDAIRNGHLQTRTPGSESFVSHKICFLSEK
;
A
#
# COMPACT_ATOMS: atom_id res chain seq x y z
N MET A 1 28.77 20.00 -36.18
CA MET A 1 29.24 20.74 -34.98
C MET A 1 28.05 21.43 -34.36
N GLY A 2 27.65 21.07 -33.15
CA GLY A 2 26.54 21.64 -32.40
C GLY A 2 26.36 20.80 -31.12
N ARG A 3 27.33 20.93 -30.19
CA ARG A 3 27.21 20.34 -28.83
C ARG A 3 26.11 21.11 -28.09
N LEU A 4 24.95 20.51 -27.89
CA LEU A 4 23.98 20.95 -26.89
C LEU A 4 24.60 20.74 -25.53
N ILE A 5 24.98 21.84 -24.88
CA ILE A 5 25.39 21.90 -23.49
C ILE A 5 24.14 21.62 -22.65
N PHE A 6 24.04 20.42 -22.10
CA PHE A 6 23.11 20.12 -21.00
C PHE A 6 23.52 20.98 -19.79
N CYS A 7 22.74 22.02 -19.57
CA CYS A 7 22.85 22.85 -18.38
C CYS A 7 22.61 21.96 -17.16
N TYR A 8 23.61 21.79 -16.34
CA TYR A 8 23.50 21.19 -15.01
C TYR A 8 22.49 22.03 -14.23
N LEU A 9 21.26 21.51 -14.11
CA LEU A 9 20.22 22.09 -13.27
C LEU A 9 20.79 22.23 -11.86
N CYS A 10 20.82 23.46 -11.36
CA CYS A 10 21.17 23.78 -9.99
C CYS A 10 20.43 22.83 -9.04
N ARG A 11 21.16 21.94 -8.38
CA ARG A 11 20.64 21.14 -7.27
C ARG A 11 20.25 22.10 -6.17
N VAL A 12 18.96 22.39 -6.03
CA VAL A 12 18.46 23.21 -4.93
C VAL A 12 18.38 22.33 -3.71
N MET A 13 19.46 22.30 -2.94
CA MET A 13 19.47 21.70 -1.61
C MET A 13 18.56 22.50 -0.69
N VAL A 14 17.66 21.84 0.03
CA VAL A 14 16.91 22.48 1.09
C VAL A 14 17.82 22.65 2.30
N GLN A 15 18.32 23.88 2.50
CA GLN A 15 19.07 24.22 3.70
C GLN A 15 18.12 24.20 4.89
N GLY A 16 18.39 23.33 5.88
CA GLY A 16 17.58 23.19 7.09
C GLY A 16 16.62 22.01 7.06
N ARG A 17 15.48 22.19 7.73
CA ARG A 17 14.42 21.16 7.85
C ARG A 17 13.53 21.13 6.61
N VAL A 18 13.14 19.94 6.17
CA VAL A 18 12.13 19.79 5.11
C VAL A 18 10.76 20.10 5.70
N LYS A 19 10.09 21.12 5.18
CA LYS A 19 8.76 21.54 5.58
C LYS A 19 7.73 20.65 4.87
N ILE A 20 7.02 19.83 5.64
CA ILE A 20 6.10 18.81 5.14
C ILE A 20 4.66 19.21 5.44
N ALA A 21 3.78 19.12 4.43
CA ALA A 21 2.34 19.12 4.60
C ALA A 21 1.80 17.67 4.52
N ALA A 22 0.78 17.34 5.32
CA ALA A 22 0.10 16.05 5.21
C ALA A 22 -1.31 16.25 4.64
N VAL A 23 -1.69 15.43 3.65
CA VAL A 23 -2.95 15.53 2.91
C VAL A 23 -3.72 14.23 3.04
N GLY A 24 -4.91 14.28 3.66
CA GLY A 24 -5.67 13.11 4.07
C GLY A 24 -5.11 12.51 5.38
N LEU A 25 -5.80 12.73 6.49
CA LEU A 25 -5.36 12.35 7.83
C LEU A 25 -5.85 10.96 8.24
N GLY A 26 -5.74 10.02 7.31
CA GLY A 26 -6.03 8.61 7.55
C GLY A 26 -4.93 7.90 8.36
N ASN A 27 -5.19 6.64 8.71
CA ASN A 27 -4.27 5.82 9.50
C ASN A 27 -2.86 5.73 8.87
N ARG A 28 -2.75 5.68 7.52
CA ARG A 28 -1.46 5.58 6.84
C ARG A 28 -0.65 6.85 7.00
N THR A 29 -1.24 7.99 6.72
CA THR A 29 -0.59 9.30 6.86
C THR A 29 -0.06 9.52 8.28
N CYS A 30 -0.88 9.25 9.31
CA CYS A 30 -0.45 9.38 10.71
C CYS A 30 0.76 8.50 11.05
N LYS A 31 0.87 7.30 10.45
CA LYS A 31 2.06 6.46 10.61
C LYS A 31 3.32 7.10 10.03
N TYR A 32 3.23 7.74 8.87
CA TYR A 32 4.35 8.44 8.25
C TYR A 32 4.78 9.68 9.04
N LEU A 33 3.81 10.41 9.60
CA LEU A 33 4.08 11.59 10.43
C LEU A 33 4.88 11.28 11.69
N ARG A 34 4.90 10.03 12.17
CA ARG A 34 5.77 9.63 13.29
C ARG A 34 7.24 9.87 13.01
N TYR A 35 7.71 9.55 11.79
CA TYR A 35 9.08 9.87 11.41
C TYR A 35 9.36 11.37 11.54
N VAL A 36 8.43 12.22 11.06
CA VAL A 36 8.58 13.68 11.10
C VAL A 36 8.66 14.18 12.55
N ALA A 37 7.77 13.66 13.42
CA ALA A 37 7.74 14.03 14.84
C ALA A 37 8.98 13.57 15.62
N GLU A 38 9.50 12.38 15.30
CA GLU A 38 10.68 11.80 15.94
C GLU A 38 12.00 12.42 15.43
N ASN A 39 11.98 13.12 14.29
CA ASN A 39 13.16 13.70 13.65
C ASN A 39 13.03 15.22 13.40
N PRO A 40 12.76 16.04 14.45
CA PRO A 40 12.50 17.48 14.29
C PRO A 40 13.69 18.29 13.78
N GLY A 41 14.91 17.71 13.82
CA GLY A 41 16.12 18.33 13.27
C GLY A 41 16.24 18.27 11.75
N VAL A 42 15.47 17.37 11.08
CA VAL A 42 15.56 17.15 9.62
C VAL A 42 14.26 17.43 8.88
N ALA A 43 13.10 17.27 9.55
CA ALA A 43 11.79 17.51 8.97
C ALA A 43 10.87 18.22 9.96
N GLU A 44 9.86 18.92 9.46
CA GLU A 44 8.89 19.67 10.23
C GLU A 44 7.50 19.52 9.60
N LEU A 45 6.51 19.10 10.37
CA LEU A 45 5.11 19.17 9.97
C LEU A 45 4.64 20.62 10.06
N VAL A 46 4.36 21.24 8.92
CA VAL A 46 4.00 22.67 8.86
C VAL A 46 2.52 22.92 8.60
N ALA A 47 1.80 21.92 8.06
CA ALA A 47 0.38 22.00 7.77
C ALA A 47 -0.24 20.62 7.60
N VAL A 48 -1.55 20.54 7.80
CA VAL A 48 -2.37 19.36 7.48
C VAL A 48 -3.60 19.78 6.67
N VAL A 49 -4.05 18.89 5.80
CA VAL A 49 -5.22 19.09 4.94
C VAL A 49 -6.14 17.88 5.03
N ASP A 50 -7.38 18.07 5.41
CA ASP A 50 -8.44 17.04 5.38
C ASP A 50 -9.81 17.70 5.25
N ILE A 51 -10.76 17.02 4.60
CA ILE A 51 -12.17 17.47 4.53
C ILE A 51 -12.95 17.14 5.80
N ASP A 52 -12.44 16.20 6.60
CA ASP A 52 -13.03 15.79 7.88
C ASP A 52 -12.37 16.56 9.04
N PHE A 53 -12.97 17.65 9.43
CA PHE A 53 -12.49 18.53 10.52
C PHE A 53 -12.37 17.81 11.86
N SER A 54 -13.10 16.71 12.08
CA SER A 54 -13.03 15.95 13.33
C SER A 54 -11.64 15.32 13.57
N ARG A 55 -10.86 15.13 12.53
CA ARG A 55 -9.50 14.56 12.58
C ARG A 55 -8.45 15.55 13.04
N PHE A 56 -8.69 16.85 12.89
CA PHE A 56 -7.71 17.90 13.22
C PHE A 56 -7.31 17.88 14.68
N ALA A 57 -8.27 17.76 15.59
CA ALA A 57 -7.99 17.79 17.04
C ALA A 57 -6.98 16.70 17.45
N ASN A 58 -7.18 15.48 16.95
CA ASN A 58 -6.29 14.34 17.25
C ASN A 58 -4.88 14.56 16.69
N VAL A 59 -4.79 15.02 15.42
CA VAL A 59 -3.49 15.25 14.77
C VAL A 59 -2.76 16.43 15.40
N CYS A 60 -3.45 17.52 15.74
CA CYS A 60 -2.86 18.64 16.45
C CYS A 60 -2.31 18.22 17.81
N GLN A 61 -3.04 17.40 18.55
CA GLN A 61 -2.59 16.89 19.85
C GLN A 61 -1.41 15.93 19.71
N GLU A 62 -1.48 14.97 18.76
CA GLU A 62 -0.44 13.93 18.58
C GLU A 62 0.88 14.51 18.07
N PHE A 63 0.82 15.48 17.15
CA PHE A 63 2.01 16.01 16.48
C PHE A 63 2.37 17.44 16.87
N GLY A 64 1.69 18.04 17.82
CA GLY A 64 1.98 19.39 18.31
C GLY A 64 1.74 20.50 17.29
N LEU A 65 0.82 20.30 16.32
CA LEU A 65 0.53 21.27 15.27
C LEU A 65 -0.54 22.27 15.74
N PRO A 66 -0.33 23.60 15.60
CA PRO A 66 -1.37 24.59 15.87
C PRO A 66 -2.59 24.42 14.97
N ILE A 67 -3.80 24.65 15.50
CA ILE A 67 -5.06 24.46 14.75
C ILE A 67 -5.15 25.37 13.50
N GLU A 68 -4.49 26.52 13.51
CA GLU A 68 -4.39 27.47 12.41
C GLU A 68 -3.58 26.92 11.22
N ARG A 69 -2.94 25.77 11.38
CA ARG A 69 -2.22 25.02 10.36
C ARG A 69 -3.03 23.88 9.76
N CYS A 70 -4.32 23.82 10.08
CA CYS A 70 -5.27 22.85 9.56
C CYS A 70 -6.12 23.48 8.45
N PHE A 71 -6.16 22.84 7.29
CA PHE A 71 -6.81 23.37 6.09
C PHE A 71 -7.79 22.37 5.49
N SER A 72 -8.87 22.86 4.87
CA SER A 72 -9.87 22.03 4.21
C SER A 72 -9.45 21.61 2.77
N SER A 73 -8.45 22.28 2.18
CA SER A 73 -8.00 22.00 0.83
C SER A 73 -6.54 22.44 0.60
N LEU A 74 -5.90 21.89 -0.44
CA LEU A 74 -4.57 22.36 -0.87
C LEU A 74 -4.58 23.83 -1.27
N ASP A 75 -5.64 24.29 -1.93
CA ASP A 75 -5.76 25.68 -2.35
C ASP A 75 -5.81 26.64 -1.14
N ALA A 76 -6.54 26.26 -0.09
CA ALA A 76 -6.57 27.02 1.19
C ALA A 76 -5.17 27.06 1.85
N LEU A 77 -4.43 25.95 1.83
CA LEU A 77 -3.06 25.89 2.34
C LEU A 77 -2.15 26.84 1.54
N VAL A 78 -2.23 26.84 0.21
CA VAL A 78 -1.43 27.74 -0.64
C VAL A 78 -1.75 29.20 -0.36
N GLN A 79 -3.04 29.54 -0.28
CA GLN A 79 -3.51 30.92 0.03
C GLN A 79 -3.05 31.42 1.40
N SER A 80 -2.81 30.52 2.35
CA SER A 80 -2.31 30.88 3.69
C SER A 80 -0.87 31.40 3.70
N GLY A 81 -0.10 31.18 2.61
CA GLY A 81 1.31 31.56 2.52
C GLY A 81 2.26 30.66 3.32
N VAL A 82 1.79 29.55 3.90
CA VAL A 82 2.65 28.57 4.60
C VAL A 82 3.63 27.97 3.62
N GLN A 83 4.92 28.04 3.96
CA GLN A 83 5.98 27.50 3.10
C GLN A 83 6.04 25.97 3.24
N VAL A 84 5.95 25.25 2.13
CA VAL A 84 5.97 23.79 2.04
C VAL A 84 7.02 23.37 1.01
N ASN A 85 7.85 22.38 1.37
CA ASN A 85 8.81 21.76 0.45
C ASN A 85 8.27 20.47 -0.17
N ALA A 86 7.49 19.72 0.63
CA ALA A 86 6.97 18.42 0.24
C ALA A 86 5.62 18.14 0.89
N CYS A 87 4.85 17.23 0.31
CA CYS A 87 3.64 16.73 0.93
C CYS A 87 3.61 15.19 0.96
N ILE A 88 2.94 14.67 1.99
CA ILE A 88 2.58 13.25 2.11
C ILE A 88 1.09 13.17 1.79
N ILE A 89 0.73 12.42 0.74
CA ILE A 89 -0.66 12.27 0.28
C ILE A 89 -1.14 10.86 0.62
N GLY A 90 -2.12 10.76 1.52
CA GLY A 90 -2.77 9.50 1.92
C GLY A 90 -4.29 9.67 1.99
N THR A 91 -4.86 10.33 0.99
CA THR A 91 -6.29 10.47 0.74
C THR A 91 -6.88 9.14 0.24
N PRO A 92 -8.21 9.03 0.03
CA PRO A 92 -8.76 7.94 -0.78
C PRO A 92 -8.16 7.91 -2.20
N ASP A 93 -8.04 6.72 -2.78
CA ASP A 93 -7.35 6.45 -4.06
C ASP A 93 -7.82 7.36 -5.20
N ILE A 94 -9.13 7.65 -5.25
CA ILE A 94 -9.76 8.53 -6.25
C ILE A 94 -9.18 9.95 -6.25
N CYS A 95 -8.63 10.42 -5.13
CA CYS A 95 -8.09 11.77 -4.99
C CYS A 95 -6.59 11.86 -5.29
N HIS A 96 -5.88 10.73 -5.37
CA HIS A 96 -4.42 10.68 -5.46
C HIS A 96 -3.88 11.47 -6.65
N HIS A 97 -4.45 11.24 -7.84
CA HIS A 97 -4.04 11.89 -9.08
C HIS A 97 -4.13 13.42 -8.99
N GLU A 98 -5.32 13.94 -8.66
CA GLU A 98 -5.55 15.39 -8.59
C GLU A 98 -4.65 16.05 -7.55
N MET A 99 -4.56 15.44 -6.35
CA MET A 99 -3.75 16.01 -5.26
C MET A 99 -2.26 16.00 -5.60
N ALA A 100 -1.74 14.93 -6.22
CA ALA A 100 -0.35 14.84 -6.64
C ALA A 100 0.00 15.89 -7.70
N ILE A 101 -0.84 16.03 -8.73
CA ILE A 101 -0.65 17.05 -9.80
C ILE A 101 -0.64 18.46 -9.22
N LYS A 102 -1.62 18.80 -8.37
CA LYS A 102 -1.70 20.12 -7.72
C LYS A 102 -0.45 20.39 -6.88
N ALA A 103 -0.06 19.44 -6.03
CA ALA A 103 1.10 19.60 -5.16
C ALA A 103 2.39 19.87 -5.95
N MET A 104 2.64 19.10 -7.02
CA MET A 104 3.82 19.30 -7.87
C MET A 104 3.80 20.66 -8.58
N ARG A 105 2.63 21.11 -9.05
CA ARG A 105 2.46 22.45 -9.68
C ARG A 105 2.65 23.59 -8.68
N TYR A 106 2.37 23.36 -7.38
CA TYR A 106 2.71 24.30 -6.31
C TYR A 106 4.20 24.27 -5.94
N GLY A 107 5.00 23.40 -6.57
CA GLY A 107 6.43 23.32 -6.37
C GLY A 107 6.84 22.37 -5.23
N TRP A 108 5.97 21.46 -4.80
CA TRP A 108 6.23 20.51 -3.71
C TRP A 108 6.62 19.13 -4.24
N HIS A 109 7.56 18.48 -3.57
CA HIS A 109 7.84 17.06 -3.75
C HIS A 109 6.71 16.23 -3.13
N VAL A 110 6.44 15.05 -3.66
CA VAL A 110 5.28 14.24 -3.27
C VAL A 110 5.71 12.85 -2.80
N LEU A 111 5.31 12.47 -1.59
CA LEU A 111 5.24 11.09 -1.14
C LEU A 111 3.77 10.65 -1.25
N LEU A 112 3.50 9.73 -2.18
CA LEU A 112 2.14 9.36 -2.59
C LEU A 112 1.79 7.95 -2.13
N GLU A 113 0.67 7.80 -1.41
CA GLU A 113 0.13 6.46 -1.13
C GLU A 113 -0.24 5.72 -2.42
N LYS A 114 -0.17 4.41 -2.34
CA LYS A 114 -0.57 3.53 -3.44
C LYS A 114 -2.09 3.23 -3.38
N PRO A 115 -2.72 2.96 -4.51
CA PRO A 115 -2.19 3.09 -5.87
C PRO A 115 -2.04 4.56 -6.28
N MET A 116 -1.07 4.86 -7.15
CA MET A 116 -0.79 6.25 -7.52
C MET A 116 -1.93 6.91 -8.32
N GLY A 117 -2.79 6.14 -8.96
CA GLY A 117 -3.97 6.58 -9.69
C GLY A 117 -4.88 5.41 -10.02
N GLN A 118 -6.12 5.69 -10.40
CA GLN A 118 -7.14 4.69 -10.72
C GLN A 118 -7.16 4.27 -12.20
N THR A 119 -6.45 5.00 -13.06
CA THR A 119 -6.29 4.67 -14.48
C THR A 119 -4.84 4.78 -14.91
N LEU A 120 -4.50 4.07 -15.99
CA LEU A 120 -3.15 4.14 -16.56
C LEU A 120 -2.79 5.56 -17.00
N GLU A 121 -3.76 6.29 -17.54
CA GLU A 121 -3.60 7.68 -17.99
C GLU A 121 -3.28 8.60 -16.81
N GLN A 122 -3.99 8.45 -15.69
CA GLN A 122 -3.71 9.20 -14.46
C GLN A 122 -2.29 8.94 -13.96
N CYS A 123 -1.86 7.67 -13.90
CA CYS A 123 -0.51 7.32 -13.49
C CYS A 123 0.54 7.92 -14.43
N LYS A 124 0.31 7.85 -15.75
CA LYS A 124 1.18 8.46 -16.76
C LYS A 124 1.26 9.97 -16.63
N GLU A 125 0.14 10.63 -16.34
CA GLU A 125 0.13 12.08 -16.13
C GLU A 125 0.91 12.51 -14.89
N ILE A 126 0.83 11.75 -13.78
CA ILE A 126 1.64 12.03 -12.59
C ILE A 126 3.14 12.00 -12.93
N VAL A 127 3.60 10.98 -13.65
CA VAL A 127 5.01 10.88 -14.07
C VAL A 127 5.38 12.05 -14.96
N ARG A 128 4.57 12.37 -15.97
CA ARG A 128 4.79 13.52 -16.87
C ARG A 128 4.91 14.84 -16.12
N VAL A 129 3.99 15.12 -15.18
CA VAL A 129 4.02 16.38 -14.41
C VAL A 129 5.20 16.40 -13.45
N SER A 130 5.62 15.26 -12.91
CA SER A 130 6.87 15.15 -12.13
C SER A 130 8.08 15.59 -12.94
N GLU A 131 8.19 15.13 -14.19
CA GLU A 131 9.26 15.50 -15.11
C GLU A 131 9.18 17.01 -15.50
N GLU A 132 7.98 17.49 -15.86
CA GLU A 132 7.75 18.90 -16.25
C GLU A 132 8.09 19.90 -15.14
N THR A 133 7.75 19.56 -13.90
CA THR A 133 7.97 20.46 -12.74
C THR A 133 9.32 20.24 -12.06
N GLY A 134 10.03 19.18 -12.39
CA GLY A 134 11.25 18.76 -11.70
C GLY A 134 10.99 18.37 -10.23
N LYS A 135 9.74 18.00 -9.88
CA LYS A 135 9.39 17.58 -8.52
C LYS A 135 9.35 16.07 -8.42
N MET A 136 10.03 15.56 -7.40
CA MET A 136 10.07 14.12 -7.11
C MET A 136 8.69 13.62 -6.68
N VAL A 137 8.26 12.49 -7.26
CA VAL A 137 7.19 11.65 -6.74
C VAL A 137 7.82 10.33 -6.29
N SER A 138 7.58 9.97 -5.03
CA SER A 138 7.91 8.66 -4.48
C SER A 138 6.61 7.97 -4.06
N VAL A 139 6.42 6.71 -4.45
CA VAL A 139 5.21 5.94 -4.13
C VAL A 139 5.46 5.06 -2.91
N CYS A 140 4.47 4.92 -2.03
CA CYS A 140 4.59 4.20 -0.76
C CYS A 140 4.65 2.67 -0.92
N TYR A 141 5.57 2.18 -1.75
CA TYR A 141 5.86 0.75 -1.90
C TYR A 141 6.78 0.25 -0.78
N VAL A 142 6.20 0.07 0.40
CA VAL A 142 6.92 -0.24 1.65
C VAL A 142 7.68 -1.56 1.63
N LEU A 143 7.34 -2.51 0.74
CA LEU A 143 8.05 -3.80 0.67
C LEU A 143 9.53 -3.62 0.29
N ARG A 144 9.87 -2.64 -0.55
CA ARG A 144 11.26 -2.34 -0.89
C ARG A 144 12.11 -1.84 0.29
N TYR A 145 11.48 -1.56 1.45
CA TYR A 145 12.13 -1.13 2.70
C TYR A 145 11.99 -2.17 3.82
N HIS A 146 11.14 -3.17 3.65
CA HIS A 146 10.91 -4.19 4.67
C HIS A 146 12.10 -5.16 4.74
N PRO A 147 12.67 -5.43 5.94
CA PRO A 147 13.90 -6.21 6.09
C PRO A 147 13.88 -7.58 5.39
N TYR A 148 12.74 -8.27 5.44
CA TYR A 148 12.56 -9.57 4.79
C TYR A 148 12.71 -9.46 3.25
N PHE A 149 12.01 -8.53 2.59
CA PHE A 149 12.06 -8.37 1.13
C PHE A 149 13.40 -7.82 0.66
N VAL A 150 14.02 -6.92 1.44
CA VAL A 150 15.38 -6.46 1.19
C VAL A 150 16.36 -7.62 1.24
N LYS A 151 16.19 -8.55 2.20
CA LYS A 151 17.05 -9.73 2.30
C LYS A 151 16.86 -10.68 1.12
N LEU A 152 15.62 -10.92 0.67
CA LEU A 152 15.37 -11.71 -0.55
C LEU A 152 16.13 -11.12 -1.75
N LYS A 153 16.02 -9.80 -1.97
CA LYS A 153 16.77 -9.12 -3.05
C LYS A 153 18.28 -9.31 -2.91
N GLN A 154 18.83 -9.10 -1.72
CA GLN A 154 20.27 -9.29 -1.47
C GLN A 154 20.74 -10.73 -1.73
N LEU A 155 19.89 -11.72 -1.44
CA LEU A 155 20.22 -13.13 -1.67
C LEU A 155 20.23 -13.48 -3.17
N THR A 156 19.33 -12.88 -3.96
CA THR A 156 19.36 -13.07 -5.43
C THR A 156 20.51 -12.36 -6.14
N GLU A 157 21.14 -11.40 -5.47
CA GLU A 157 22.30 -10.67 -5.96
C GLU A 157 23.63 -11.33 -5.60
N LYS A 158 23.62 -12.40 -4.78
CA LYS A 158 24.83 -13.15 -4.45
C LYS A 158 25.31 -13.94 -5.69
N PRO A 159 26.62 -13.86 -6.03
CA PRO A 159 27.18 -14.65 -7.15
C PRO A 159 26.92 -16.16 -7.03
N GLU A 160 26.87 -16.67 -5.80
CA GLU A 160 26.66 -18.09 -5.50
C GLU A 160 25.25 -18.55 -5.90
N ALA A 161 24.27 -17.67 -5.90
CA ALA A 161 22.91 -17.99 -6.32
C ALA A 161 22.79 -18.15 -7.85
N GLY A 162 23.61 -17.43 -8.61
CA GLY A 162 23.49 -17.34 -10.06
C GLY A 162 22.29 -16.48 -10.49
N ARG A 163 21.95 -16.51 -11.78
CA ARG A 163 20.82 -15.71 -12.31
C ARG A 163 19.49 -16.30 -11.85
N ILE A 164 18.50 -15.43 -11.68
CA ILE A 164 17.09 -15.84 -11.46
C ILE A 164 16.59 -16.52 -12.75
N LEU A 165 15.94 -17.66 -12.59
CA LEU A 165 15.28 -18.42 -13.67
C LEU A 165 13.76 -18.25 -13.59
N SER A 166 13.19 -18.35 -12.40
CA SER A 166 11.77 -18.11 -12.17
C SER A 166 11.47 -17.58 -10.79
N VAL A 167 10.31 -16.89 -10.65
CA VAL A 167 9.77 -16.39 -9.39
C VAL A 167 8.34 -16.84 -9.26
N ARG A 168 7.97 -17.42 -8.11
CA ARG A 168 6.58 -17.61 -7.70
C ARG A 168 6.34 -16.81 -6.43
N HIS A 169 5.37 -15.90 -6.47
CA HIS A 169 5.00 -15.03 -5.37
C HIS A 169 3.50 -15.10 -5.10
N ILE A 170 3.11 -15.38 -3.88
CA ILE A 170 1.71 -15.56 -3.47
C ILE A 170 1.39 -14.55 -2.38
N GLU A 171 0.41 -13.67 -2.62
CA GLU A 171 -0.22 -12.82 -1.61
C GLU A 171 -1.46 -13.53 -1.07
N ARG A 172 -1.43 -13.93 0.18
CA ARG A 172 -2.56 -14.47 0.92
C ARG A 172 -3.26 -13.36 1.68
N VAL A 173 -4.53 -13.13 1.39
CA VAL A 173 -5.35 -12.13 2.08
C VAL A 173 -6.27 -12.86 3.05
N GLY A 174 -6.00 -12.71 4.34
CA GLY A 174 -6.76 -13.38 5.40
C GLY A 174 -8.26 -13.04 5.35
N ARG A 175 -9.09 -14.04 5.71
CA ARG A 175 -10.56 -13.97 5.64
C ARG A 175 -11.18 -12.76 6.36
N ASP A 176 -10.63 -12.38 7.52
CA ASP A 176 -11.13 -11.23 8.29
C ASP A 176 -10.94 -9.92 7.51
N ARG A 177 -9.77 -9.75 6.89
CA ARG A 177 -9.50 -8.59 6.04
C ARG A 177 -10.38 -8.58 4.79
N VAL A 178 -10.57 -9.72 4.16
CA VAL A 178 -11.46 -9.83 2.98
C VAL A 178 -12.88 -9.44 3.37
N ALA A 179 -13.43 -10.06 4.43
CA ALA A 179 -14.78 -9.81 4.90
C ALA A 179 -14.99 -8.35 5.33
N HIS A 180 -14.01 -7.75 6.06
CA HIS A 180 -14.09 -6.38 6.55
C HIS A 180 -13.90 -5.35 5.43
N THR A 181 -12.84 -5.49 4.63
CA THR A 181 -12.39 -4.44 3.71
C THR A 181 -13.05 -4.54 2.35
N PHE A 182 -13.03 -5.76 1.77
CA PHE A 182 -13.37 -5.98 0.37
C PHE A 182 -14.79 -6.48 0.14
N VAL A 183 -15.46 -7.04 1.14
CA VAL A 183 -16.85 -7.48 1.00
C VAL A 183 -17.81 -6.49 1.66
N ARG A 184 -17.63 -6.22 2.96
CA ARG A 184 -18.50 -5.31 3.73
C ARG A 184 -18.03 -3.87 3.70
N GLY A 185 -16.74 -3.64 3.45
CA GLY A 185 -16.08 -2.33 3.54
C GLY A 185 -16.20 -1.50 2.25
N PRO A 186 -15.52 -0.34 2.24
CA PRO A 186 -15.61 0.61 1.12
C PRO A 186 -14.95 0.12 -0.17
N TRP A 187 -14.08 -0.91 -0.12
CA TRP A 187 -13.42 -1.48 -1.29
C TRP A 187 -14.20 -2.65 -1.92
N ASN A 188 -15.53 -2.68 -1.78
CA ASN A 188 -16.38 -3.75 -2.30
C ASN A 188 -16.84 -3.53 -3.75
N LYS A 189 -16.48 -2.40 -4.36
CA LYS A 189 -16.78 -2.07 -5.76
C LYS A 189 -15.54 -1.60 -6.49
N THR A 190 -15.26 -2.25 -7.61
CA THR A 190 -14.13 -1.90 -8.49
C THR A 190 -14.29 -0.54 -9.14
N GLU A 191 -15.51 -0.13 -9.47
CA GLU A 191 -15.80 1.20 -10.05
C GLU A 191 -15.37 2.36 -9.15
N MET A 192 -15.54 2.20 -7.83
CA MET A 192 -15.23 3.25 -6.84
C MET A 192 -13.76 3.24 -6.40
N ASN A 193 -13.09 2.13 -6.59
CA ASN A 193 -11.73 1.94 -6.12
C ASN A 193 -10.87 1.36 -7.24
N THR A 194 -10.25 0.31 -7.15
CA THR A 194 -9.62 -0.52 -8.16
C THR A 194 -9.91 -1.98 -7.81
N SER A 195 -9.52 -2.93 -8.62
CA SER A 195 -9.67 -4.35 -8.28
C SER A 195 -8.95 -4.68 -6.97
N VAL A 196 -9.32 -5.79 -6.34
CA VAL A 196 -8.60 -6.29 -5.14
C VAL A 196 -7.16 -6.61 -5.50
N PHE A 197 -6.91 -7.19 -6.67
CA PHE A 197 -5.57 -7.47 -7.15
C PHE A 197 -4.75 -6.18 -7.23
N PHE A 198 -5.25 -5.15 -7.88
CA PHE A 198 -4.56 -3.87 -7.97
C PHE A 198 -4.33 -3.24 -6.59
N THR A 199 -5.37 -3.17 -5.74
CA THR A 199 -5.27 -2.59 -4.40
C THR A 199 -4.25 -3.31 -3.52
N LYS A 200 -4.17 -4.65 -3.63
CA LYS A 200 -3.30 -5.49 -2.79
C LYS A 200 -1.99 -5.83 -3.46
N CYS A 201 -2.05 -6.38 -4.67
CA CYS A 201 -0.89 -6.95 -5.32
C CYS A 201 -0.07 -5.96 -6.14
N CYS A 202 -0.43 -4.66 -6.20
CA CYS A 202 0.48 -3.68 -6.77
C CYS A 202 1.83 -3.63 -6.03
N HIS A 203 1.84 -3.90 -4.71
CA HIS A 203 3.06 -4.10 -3.94
C HIS A 203 3.85 -5.33 -4.40
N ASP A 204 3.14 -6.41 -4.70
CA ASP A 204 3.71 -7.71 -5.04
C ASP A 204 4.24 -7.71 -6.47
N VAL A 205 3.53 -7.05 -7.38
CA VAL A 205 4.02 -6.76 -8.74
C VAL A 205 5.28 -5.90 -8.67
N ASP A 206 5.26 -4.81 -7.90
CA ASP A 206 6.41 -3.94 -7.69
C ASP A 206 7.61 -4.69 -7.12
N PHE A 207 7.37 -5.55 -6.12
CA PHE A 207 8.41 -6.37 -5.52
C PHE A 207 9.04 -7.34 -6.54
N VAL A 208 8.25 -8.04 -7.35
CA VAL A 208 8.72 -8.98 -8.36
C VAL A 208 9.54 -8.25 -9.43
N LEU A 209 9.09 -7.09 -9.92
CA LEU A 209 9.83 -6.27 -10.87
C LEU A 209 11.16 -5.79 -10.27
N TRP A 210 11.15 -5.31 -9.03
CA TRP A 210 12.37 -4.91 -8.33
C TRP A 210 13.30 -6.08 -8.09
N LEU A 211 12.77 -7.26 -7.76
CA LEU A 211 13.54 -8.48 -7.50
C LEU A 211 14.30 -8.94 -8.76
N THR A 212 13.60 -8.99 -9.90
CA THR A 212 14.18 -9.41 -11.16
C THR A 212 15.06 -8.34 -11.81
N GLY A 213 14.71 -7.06 -11.62
CA GLY A 213 15.42 -5.94 -12.25
C GLY A 213 15.32 -5.93 -13.77
N ASP A 214 14.24 -6.47 -14.33
CA ASP A 214 14.08 -6.75 -15.77
C ASP A 214 12.74 -6.18 -16.27
N ASP A 215 12.67 -5.87 -17.56
CA ASP A 215 11.46 -5.39 -18.22
C ASP A 215 10.52 -6.56 -18.57
N VAL A 216 9.22 -6.27 -18.62
CA VAL A 216 8.19 -7.26 -18.92
C VAL A 216 7.86 -7.27 -20.40
N ALA A 217 8.10 -8.41 -21.07
CA ALA A 217 7.76 -8.66 -22.46
C ALA A 217 6.28 -9.02 -22.64
N HIS A 218 5.76 -9.93 -21.80
CA HIS A 218 4.38 -10.42 -21.90
C HIS A 218 3.72 -10.54 -20.53
N VAL A 219 2.39 -10.26 -20.49
CA VAL A 219 1.51 -10.42 -19.31
C VAL A 219 0.35 -11.33 -19.70
N VAL A 220 0.11 -12.37 -18.91
CA VAL A 220 -1.06 -13.26 -19.03
C VAL A 220 -1.75 -13.29 -17.67
N SER A 221 -3.06 -13.09 -17.64
CA SER A 221 -3.85 -13.09 -16.41
C SER A 221 -4.99 -14.08 -16.49
N GLY A 222 -5.22 -14.81 -15.41
CA GLY A 222 -6.38 -15.67 -15.19
C GLY A 222 -7.15 -15.22 -13.97
N HIS A 223 -8.44 -14.88 -14.16
CA HIS A 223 -9.34 -14.52 -13.06
C HIS A 223 -9.95 -15.77 -12.45
N GLY A 224 -10.02 -15.78 -11.12
CA GLY A 224 -10.70 -16.84 -10.38
C GLY A 224 -12.20 -16.61 -10.25
N ALA A 225 -12.89 -17.60 -9.67
CA ALA A 225 -14.29 -17.48 -9.33
C ALA A 225 -14.48 -16.51 -8.15
N LYS A 226 -15.62 -15.80 -8.15
CA LYS A 226 -16.05 -14.99 -7.02
C LYS A 226 -16.65 -15.90 -5.94
N MET A 227 -16.05 -15.91 -4.75
CA MET A 227 -16.46 -16.80 -3.64
C MET A 227 -17.77 -16.36 -2.99
N PHE A 228 -17.94 -15.05 -2.77
CA PHE A 228 -19.08 -14.51 -2.03
C PHE A 228 -20.23 -14.15 -2.97
N THR A 229 -20.98 -15.16 -3.41
CA THR A 229 -22.20 -15.02 -4.21
C THR A 229 -23.40 -15.48 -3.40
N GLU A 230 -24.61 -15.09 -3.83
CA GLU A 230 -25.86 -15.48 -3.16
C GLU A 230 -26.08 -16.99 -3.23
N GLU A 231 -25.74 -17.60 -4.36
CA GLU A 231 -25.85 -19.06 -4.57
C GLU A 231 -24.86 -19.83 -3.70
N GLY A 232 -23.73 -19.25 -3.35
CA GLY A 232 -22.73 -19.82 -2.45
C GLY A 232 -23.09 -19.72 -0.97
N ALA A 233 -24.18 -19.06 -0.59
CA ALA A 233 -24.59 -18.89 0.78
C ALA A 233 -24.96 -20.25 1.42
N PRO A 234 -24.43 -20.58 2.62
CA PRO A 234 -24.85 -21.77 3.32
C PRO A 234 -26.37 -21.79 3.60
N ASN A 235 -26.99 -22.97 3.53
CA ASN A 235 -28.40 -23.11 3.87
C ASN A 235 -28.69 -22.57 5.28
N GLY A 236 -29.68 -21.69 5.41
CA GLY A 236 -30.02 -21.03 6.68
C GLY A 236 -29.21 -19.76 6.99
N ALA A 237 -28.38 -19.30 6.08
CA ALA A 237 -27.71 -18.01 6.23
C ALA A 237 -28.73 -16.86 6.11
N SER A 238 -28.77 -16.00 7.13
CA SER A 238 -29.63 -14.81 7.18
C SER A 238 -28.99 -13.62 6.43
N GLU A 239 -29.76 -12.56 6.19
CA GLU A 239 -29.25 -11.30 5.63
C GLU A 239 -28.18 -10.63 6.52
N ARG A 240 -28.38 -10.72 7.85
CA ARG A 240 -27.51 -10.11 8.84
C ARG A 240 -26.96 -11.13 9.82
N CYS A 241 -25.72 -10.92 10.27
CA CYS A 241 -25.05 -11.84 11.21
C CYS A 241 -25.71 -11.87 12.60
N LEU A 242 -26.35 -10.77 13.05
CA LEU A 242 -27.06 -10.74 14.33
C LEU A 242 -28.24 -11.72 14.39
N ASP A 243 -28.90 -11.95 13.26
CA ASP A 243 -30.10 -12.80 13.16
C ASP A 243 -29.78 -14.19 12.60
N CYS A 244 -28.51 -14.51 12.39
CA CYS A 244 -28.10 -15.71 11.69
C CYS A 244 -27.94 -16.90 12.65
N ALA A 245 -28.71 -17.98 12.38
CA ALA A 245 -28.61 -19.23 13.16
C ALA A 245 -27.22 -19.90 13.06
N LEU A 246 -26.50 -19.63 11.98
CA LEU A 246 -25.16 -20.18 11.74
C LEU A 246 -24.03 -19.32 12.34
N GLU A 247 -24.37 -18.23 13.00
CA GLU A 247 -23.42 -17.19 13.41
C GLU A 247 -22.22 -17.74 14.18
N LYS A 248 -22.46 -18.61 15.15
CA LYS A 248 -21.41 -19.17 16.04
C LYS A 248 -20.39 -20.08 15.34
N ALA A 249 -20.78 -20.70 14.22
CA ALA A 249 -19.93 -21.60 13.45
C ALA A 249 -19.39 -20.94 12.17
N CYS A 250 -19.84 -19.72 11.86
CA CYS A 250 -19.49 -19.04 10.63
C CYS A 250 -18.08 -18.43 10.71
N PRO A 251 -17.13 -18.79 9.81
CA PRO A 251 -15.78 -18.23 9.82
C PRO A 251 -15.75 -16.74 9.42
N TYR A 252 -16.85 -16.20 8.91
CA TYR A 252 -17.02 -14.79 8.50
C TYR A 252 -17.99 -14.03 9.40
N SER A 253 -18.25 -14.53 10.63
CA SER A 253 -19.17 -13.89 11.56
C SER A 253 -18.75 -12.45 11.86
N ALA A 254 -19.63 -11.47 11.54
CA ALA A 254 -19.42 -10.09 11.91
C ALA A 254 -19.53 -9.89 13.45
N VAL A 255 -20.36 -10.69 14.12
CA VAL A 255 -20.49 -10.68 15.57
C VAL A 255 -19.21 -11.15 16.23
N ASP A 256 -18.60 -12.22 15.70
CA ASP A 256 -17.30 -12.68 16.20
C ASP A 256 -16.21 -11.63 16.00
N LEU A 257 -16.09 -11.12 14.77
CA LEU A 257 -15.04 -10.18 14.38
C LEU A 257 -15.12 -8.89 15.21
N TYR A 258 -16.29 -8.25 15.28
CA TYR A 258 -16.41 -6.90 15.79
C TYR A 258 -16.85 -6.83 17.27
N LEU A 259 -17.69 -7.75 17.74
CA LEU A 259 -18.20 -7.73 19.11
C LEU A 259 -17.38 -8.59 20.06
N ARG A 260 -17.10 -9.85 19.69
CA ARG A 260 -16.35 -10.78 20.59
C ARG A 260 -14.84 -10.52 20.56
N ARG A 261 -14.21 -10.46 19.38
CA ARG A 261 -12.76 -10.21 19.24
C ARG A 261 -12.38 -8.72 19.26
N ARG A 262 -13.34 -7.84 18.99
CA ARG A 262 -13.15 -6.39 18.92
C ARG A 262 -12.09 -5.96 17.90
N ASP A 263 -11.91 -6.76 16.86
CA ASP A 263 -11.03 -6.45 15.75
C ASP A 263 -11.69 -5.42 14.80
N TRP A 264 -10.90 -4.57 14.18
CA TRP A 264 -11.31 -3.62 13.14
C TRP A 264 -12.37 -2.56 13.56
N ILE A 265 -12.69 -2.43 14.85
CA ILE A 265 -13.70 -1.48 15.34
C ILE A 265 -13.21 -0.04 15.46
N LYS A 266 -11.91 0.22 15.32
CA LYS A 266 -11.32 1.57 15.42
C LYS A 266 -11.85 2.56 14.38
N GLY A 267 -12.44 2.08 13.28
CA GLY A 267 -13.10 2.89 12.27
C GLY A 267 -14.56 3.22 12.56
N PHE A 268 -15.13 2.68 13.65
CA PHE A 268 -16.51 2.94 14.04
C PHE A 268 -16.57 4.16 14.95
N THR A 269 -17.58 5.01 14.76
CA THR A 269 -17.75 6.25 15.53
C THR A 269 -18.83 6.05 16.57
N PRO A 270 -18.53 6.20 17.88
CA PRO A 270 -19.53 6.12 18.93
C PRO A 270 -20.43 7.37 18.92
N MET A 271 -21.68 7.21 19.35
CA MET A 271 -22.56 8.33 19.68
C MET A 271 -22.27 8.86 21.09
N PRO A 272 -22.63 10.11 21.41
CA PRO A 272 -22.45 10.65 22.75
C PRO A 272 -23.10 9.76 23.82
N GLY A 273 -22.28 9.29 24.79
CA GLY A 273 -22.75 8.40 25.87
C GLY A 273 -22.92 6.93 25.50
N GLU A 274 -22.62 6.53 24.28
CA GLU A 274 -22.73 5.15 23.82
C GLU A 274 -21.54 4.31 24.32
N SER A 275 -21.81 3.12 24.85
CA SER A 275 -20.75 2.17 25.17
C SER A 275 -20.15 1.58 23.89
N GLN A 276 -18.94 1.01 24.00
CA GLN A 276 -18.30 0.37 22.85
C GLN A 276 -19.11 -0.80 22.30
N ASP A 277 -19.74 -1.59 23.17
CA ASP A 277 -20.57 -2.72 22.77
C ASP A 277 -21.86 -2.25 22.09
N ASP A 278 -22.52 -1.22 22.61
CA ASP A 278 -23.74 -0.63 22.01
C ASP A 278 -23.41 -0.05 20.63
N MET A 279 -22.27 0.66 20.49
CA MET A 279 -21.78 1.14 19.20
C MET A 279 -21.62 0.00 18.19
N VAL A 280 -20.97 -1.09 18.59
CA VAL A 280 -20.77 -2.25 17.69
C VAL A 280 -22.11 -2.89 17.35
N LEU A 281 -23.01 -3.09 18.30
CA LEU A 281 -24.35 -3.68 18.06
C LEU A 281 -25.16 -2.79 17.09
N ARG A 282 -25.14 -1.47 17.26
CA ARG A 282 -25.78 -0.54 16.31
C ARG A 282 -25.17 -0.64 14.93
N VAL A 283 -23.83 -0.65 14.82
CA VAL A 283 -23.15 -0.80 13.52
C VAL A 283 -23.52 -2.12 12.85
N LEU A 284 -23.61 -3.21 13.62
CA LEU A 284 -24.03 -4.52 13.11
C LEU A 284 -25.51 -4.55 12.70
N ALA A 285 -26.35 -3.82 13.41
CA ALA A 285 -27.78 -3.76 13.08
C ALA A 285 -28.07 -2.87 11.86
N GLU A 286 -27.41 -1.73 11.72
CA GLU A 286 -27.82 -0.68 10.78
C GLU A 286 -26.92 -0.57 9.54
N SER A 287 -25.62 -0.90 9.67
CA SER A 287 -24.65 -0.71 8.59
C SER A 287 -24.41 -1.97 7.76
N ARG A 288 -23.67 -1.82 6.65
CA ARG A 288 -23.20 -2.95 5.82
C ARG A 288 -22.26 -3.89 6.54
N TYR A 289 -21.56 -3.45 7.60
CA TYR A 289 -20.65 -4.28 8.36
C TYR A 289 -21.34 -5.45 9.09
N GLY A 290 -22.63 -5.36 9.36
CA GLY A 290 -23.40 -6.46 9.94
C GLY A 290 -24.01 -7.46 8.92
N ARG A 291 -23.86 -7.22 7.61
CA ARG A 291 -24.39 -8.12 6.58
C ARG A 291 -23.63 -9.43 6.51
N CYS A 292 -24.32 -10.47 6.11
CA CYS A 292 -23.71 -11.73 5.68
C CYS A 292 -22.85 -11.49 4.45
N VAL A 293 -21.63 -12.04 4.40
CA VAL A 293 -20.70 -11.85 3.26
C VAL A 293 -21.29 -12.35 1.93
N TYR A 294 -22.18 -13.33 1.97
CA TYR A 294 -22.87 -13.87 0.81
C TYR A 294 -24.11 -13.05 0.39
N ARG A 295 -24.52 -12.06 1.21
CA ARG A 295 -25.67 -11.18 1.01
C ARG A 295 -25.26 -9.73 0.82
N CYS A 296 -24.15 -9.51 0.10
CA CYS A 296 -23.66 -8.20 -0.29
C CYS A 296 -23.75 -8.08 -1.82
N PRO A 297 -24.94 -7.77 -2.38
CA PRO A 297 -25.18 -7.78 -3.83
C PRO A 297 -24.33 -6.74 -4.58
N GLU A 298 -23.95 -5.67 -3.89
CA GLU A 298 -23.09 -4.64 -4.44
C GLU A 298 -21.61 -5.06 -4.57
N ASN A 299 -21.21 -6.18 -3.98
CA ASN A 299 -19.83 -6.67 -4.06
C ASN A 299 -19.55 -7.27 -5.45
N ASP A 300 -18.62 -6.70 -6.20
CA ASP A 300 -18.18 -7.16 -7.51
C ASP A 300 -16.71 -7.64 -7.53
N VAL A 301 -16.04 -7.65 -6.38
CA VAL A 301 -14.61 -7.95 -6.31
C VAL A 301 -14.29 -9.41 -6.58
N ILE A 302 -13.22 -9.64 -7.35
CA ILE A 302 -12.64 -10.96 -7.60
C ILE A 302 -11.73 -11.30 -6.43
N ASP A 303 -11.83 -12.53 -5.93
CA ASP A 303 -11.10 -12.98 -4.74
C ASP A 303 -9.91 -13.90 -5.03
N ARG A 304 -9.69 -14.25 -6.30
CA ARG A 304 -8.52 -15.02 -6.76
C ARG A 304 -8.11 -14.56 -8.12
N GLN A 305 -6.80 -14.42 -8.31
CA GLN A 305 -6.22 -14.04 -9.60
C GLN A 305 -4.80 -14.58 -9.69
N VAL A 306 -4.44 -15.03 -10.89
CA VAL A 306 -3.08 -15.43 -11.23
C VAL A 306 -2.59 -14.55 -12.36
N VAL A 307 -1.44 -13.94 -12.17
CA VAL A 307 -0.76 -13.14 -13.20
C VAL A 307 0.60 -13.75 -13.49
N MET A 308 0.82 -14.09 -14.73
CA MET A 308 2.10 -14.61 -15.24
C MET A 308 2.79 -13.51 -16.04
N LEU A 309 4.05 -13.26 -15.72
CA LEU A 309 4.92 -12.32 -16.40
C LEU A 309 6.03 -13.09 -17.11
N GLU A 310 6.27 -12.75 -18.36
CA GLU A 310 7.47 -13.11 -19.07
C GLU A 310 8.36 -11.89 -19.20
N MET A 311 9.58 -11.98 -18.65
CA MET A 311 10.55 -10.90 -18.72
C MET A 311 11.30 -10.92 -20.05
N GLU A 312 11.88 -9.80 -20.44
CA GLU A 312 12.71 -9.70 -21.67
C GLU A 312 13.89 -10.69 -21.67
N SER A 313 14.48 -10.97 -20.51
CA SER A 313 15.55 -11.98 -20.34
C SER A 313 15.06 -13.42 -20.47
N GLY A 314 13.74 -13.67 -20.54
CA GLY A 314 13.13 -14.99 -20.52
C GLY A 314 12.78 -15.52 -19.14
N VAL A 315 13.07 -14.79 -18.06
CA VAL A 315 12.63 -15.14 -16.69
C VAL A 315 11.10 -15.17 -16.64
N LYS A 316 10.54 -16.18 -15.95
CA LYS A 316 9.09 -16.30 -15.73
C LYS A 316 8.76 -15.95 -14.31
N ALA A 317 7.76 -15.10 -14.10
CA ALA A 317 7.24 -14.81 -12.78
C ALA A 317 5.74 -15.08 -12.69
N GLU A 318 5.31 -15.71 -11.60
CA GLU A 318 3.93 -16.01 -11.28
C GLU A 318 3.56 -15.24 -10.00
N ILE A 319 2.54 -14.39 -10.08
CA ILE A 319 1.98 -13.65 -8.95
C ILE A 319 0.57 -14.14 -8.72
N ILE A 320 0.30 -14.69 -7.54
CA ILE A 320 -0.99 -15.28 -7.18
C ILE A 320 -1.59 -14.48 -6.04
N MET A 321 -2.83 -14.05 -6.22
CA MET A 321 -3.65 -13.51 -5.13
C MET A 321 -4.65 -14.56 -4.67
N GLU A 322 -4.59 -14.90 -3.38
CA GLU A 322 -5.53 -15.81 -2.72
C GLU A 322 -6.25 -15.07 -1.58
N CYS A 323 -7.54 -14.84 -1.73
CA CYS A 323 -8.37 -14.27 -0.67
C CYS A 323 -9.01 -15.35 0.21
N SER A 324 -9.44 -14.94 1.40
CA SER A 324 -10.13 -15.81 2.38
C SER A 324 -9.29 -16.97 2.92
N THR A 325 -7.99 -16.77 3.00
CA THR A 325 -7.06 -17.67 3.69
C THR A 325 -7.16 -17.51 5.22
N ASP A 326 -6.64 -18.48 5.96
CA ASP A 326 -6.67 -18.41 7.44
C ASP A 326 -5.84 -17.26 7.99
N GLU A 327 -4.74 -16.92 7.32
CA GLU A 327 -3.87 -15.81 7.69
C GLU A 327 -3.49 -14.94 6.47
N THR A 328 -3.11 -13.71 6.75
CA THR A 328 -2.47 -12.85 5.76
C THR A 328 -0.97 -13.11 5.78
N ALA A 329 -0.41 -13.53 4.65
CA ALA A 329 1.01 -13.83 4.50
C ALA A 329 1.44 -13.76 3.04
N ARG A 330 2.75 -13.62 2.80
CA ARG A 330 3.35 -13.76 1.48
C ARG A 330 4.26 -14.97 1.43
N LEU A 331 4.11 -15.77 0.37
CA LEU A 331 4.99 -16.88 0.09
C LEU A 331 5.79 -16.57 -1.17
N THR A 332 7.11 -16.73 -1.11
CA THR A 332 7.99 -16.46 -2.24
C THR A 332 8.90 -17.65 -2.48
N VAL A 333 8.98 -18.10 -3.72
CA VAL A 333 9.97 -19.08 -4.18
C VAL A 333 10.68 -18.52 -5.39
N ILE A 334 12.00 -18.49 -5.34
CA ILE A 334 12.87 -17.98 -6.40
C ILE A 334 13.79 -19.12 -6.81
N ASP A 335 13.67 -19.59 -8.05
CA ASP A 335 14.59 -20.55 -8.61
C ASP A 335 15.70 -19.80 -9.34
N CYS A 336 16.93 -20.03 -8.90
CA CYS A 336 18.14 -19.49 -9.50
C CYS A 336 18.95 -20.61 -10.14
N GLU A 337 19.96 -20.24 -10.95
CA GLU A 337 20.84 -21.24 -11.60
C GLU A 337 21.46 -22.20 -10.59
N ASN A 338 21.91 -21.69 -9.43
CA ASN A 338 22.67 -22.47 -8.46
C ASN A 338 21.99 -22.59 -7.09
N ALA A 339 20.80 -21.99 -6.88
CA ALA A 339 20.10 -22.01 -5.60
C ALA A 339 18.57 -21.98 -5.78
N VAL A 340 17.87 -22.46 -4.76
CA VAL A 340 16.45 -22.19 -4.55
C VAL A 340 16.31 -21.38 -3.27
N ILE A 341 15.68 -20.20 -3.36
CA ILE A 341 15.43 -19.31 -2.24
C ILE A 341 13.94 -19.34 -1.97
N SER A 342 13.50 -19.73 -0.79
CA SER A 342 12.10 -19.79 -0.40
C SER A 342 11.85 -19.06 0.92
N GLY A 343 10.67 -18.44 1.07
CA GLY A 343 10.33 -17.73 2.30
C GLY A 343 8.84 -17.45 2.43
N ASP A 344 8.41 -17.20 3.69
CA ASP A 344 7.03 -17.05 4.12
C ASP A 344 6.80 -15.83 5.04
N GLU A 345 7.65 -14.82 4.94
CA GLU A 345 7.74 -13.65 5.82
C GLU A 345 8.22 -13.96 7.26
N ASN A 346 8.29 -15.24 7.68
CA ASN A 346 8.89 -15.65 8.97
C ASN A 346 10.34 -16.05 8.78
N PHE A 347 10.60 -16.85 7.74
CA PHE A 347 11.90 -17.40 7.44
C PHE A 347 12.22 -17.23 5.96
N ILE A 348 13.52 -17.16 5.66
CA ILE A 348 14.05 -17.36 4.31
C ILE A 348 15.00 -18.55 4.40
N GLU A 349 14.78 -19.54 3.55
CA GLU A 349 15.66 -20.68 3.36
C GLU A 349 16.35 -20.58 2.00
N VAL A 350 17.68 -20.78 1.96
CA VAL A 350 18.46 -20.87 0.72
C VAL A 350 19.03 -22.27 0.63
N LYS A 351 18.67 -22.99 -0.41
CA LYS A 351 19.21 -24.32 -0.77
C LYS A 351 20.05 -24.19 -2.00
N TYR A 352 21.37 -24.36 -1.86
CA TYR A 352 22.28 -24.40 -2.99
C TYR A 352 22.20 -25.76 -3.70
N LYS A 353 22.32 -25.76 -5.03
CA LYS A 353 22.25 -26.98 -5.87
C LYS A 353 23.55 -27.79 -5.89
N ASP A 354 24.59 -27.27 -5.26
CA ASP A 354 25.90 -27.91 -5.09
C ASP A 354 26.17 -28.26 -3.63
N CYS A 355 27.45 -28.36 -3.25
CA CYS A 355 27.88 -28.73 -1.88
C CYS A 355 27.85 -27.61 -0.84
N PHE A 356 27.37 -26.41 -1.14
CA PHE A 356 27.22 -25.37 -0.14
C PHE A 356 26.14 -25.73 0.88
N PRO A 357 26.36 -25.44 2.17
CA PRO A 357 25.35 -25.65 3.19
C PRO A 357 24.13 -24.73 2.97
N SER A 358 22.94 -25.23 3.28
CA SER A 358 21.74 -24.40 3.30
C SER A 358 21.84 -23.28 4.34
N GLU A 359 21.32 -22.12 4.02
CA GLU A 359 21.23 -20.96 4.90
C GLU A 359 19.76 -20.73 5.32
N VAL A 360 19.54 -20.40 6.60
CA VAL A 360 18.21 -20.04 7.11
C VAL A 360 18.29 -18.70 7.81
N TYR A 361 17.38 -17.78 7.49
CA TYR A 361 17.28 -16.46 8.09
C TYR A 361 15.93 -16.31 8.79
N ASP A 362 15.93 -15.90 10.06
CA ASP A 362 14.74 -15.70 10.89
C ASP A 362 14.28 -14.23 10.84
N PHE A 363 13.01 -14.03 10.47
CA PHE A 363 12.32 -12.75 10.41
C PHE A 363 11.08 -12.68 11.31
N GLN A 364 10.81 -13.66 12.17
CA GLN A 364 9.65 -13.67 13.06
C GLN A 364 9.59 -12.41 13.95
N TRP A 365 10.75 -11.84 14.28
CA TRP A 365 10.85 -10.59 15.03
C TRP A 365 10.16 -9.39 14.33
N THR A 366 10.01 -9.43 13.01
CA THR A 366 9.35 -8.34 12.26
C THR A 366 7.87 -8.24 12.57
N LYS A 367 7.21 -9.34 12.93
CA LYS A 367 5.77 -9.38 13.28
C LYS A 367 5.46 -8.61 14.58
N SER A 368 6.40 -8.55 15.50
CA SER A 368 6.26 -7.80 16.76
C SER A 368 6.50 -6.31 16.59
N MET A 369 7.06 -5.88 15.47
CA MET A 369 7.36 -4.48 15.19
C MET A 369 6.17 -3.78 14.53
N ALA A 370 5.90 -2.57 14.98
CA ALA A 370 4.95 -1.68 14.32
C ALA A 370 5.49 -1.19 12.97
N LEU A 371 4.63 -0.57 12.17
CA LEU A 371 5.03 0.19 10.98
C LEU A 371 5.74 -0.69 9.93
N HIS A 372 5.18 -1.89 9.64
CA HIS A 372 5.77 -2.85 8.71
C HIS A 372 7.27 -3.09 9.01
N ALA A 373 7.55 -3.50 10.26
CA ALA A 373 8.93 -3.72 10.73
C ALA A 373 9.86 -2.50 10.53
N GLY A 374 9.33 -1.28 10.69
CA GLY A 374 10.06 -0.03 10.50
C GLY A 374 10.18 0.44 9.04
N ALA A 375 9.66 -0.32 8.08
CA ALA A 375 9.74 0.04 6.66
C ALA A 375 9.05 1.37 6.33
N ASP A 376 7.93 1.69 7.00
CA ASP A 376 7.25 2.99 6.87
C ASP A 376 8.16 4.16 7.25
N ILE A 377 8.96 4.00 8.30
CA ILE A 377 9.91 5.00 8.78
C ILE A 377 11.07 5.17 7.80
N LEU A 378 11.63 4.06 7.31
CA LEU A 378 12.73 4.08 6.33
C LEU A 378 12.34 4.73 5.02
N LEU A 379 11.11 4.50 4.56
CA LEU A 379 10.55 5.10 3.35
C LEU A 379 10.47 6.63 3.49
N VAL A 380 9.90 7.13 4.58
CA VAL A 380 9.82 8.59 4.83
C VAL A 380 11.21 9.20 5.03
N LYS A 381 12.10 8.48 5.74
CA LYS A 381 13.49 8.90 5.91
C LYS A 381 14.19 9.13 4.58
N GLU A 382 14.13 8.15 3.68
CA GLU A 382 14.77 8.26 2.36
C GLU A 382 14.18 9.40 1.53
N PHE A 383 12.85 9.57 1.56
CA PHE A 383 12.18 10.68 0.89
C PHE A 383 12.66 12.05 1.40
N VAL A 384 12.77 12.21 2.72
CA VAL A 384 13.27 13.46 3.34
C VAL A 384 14.74 13.68 3.01
N ASP A 385 15.57 12.63 3.11
CA ASP A 385 16.99 12.71 2.80
C ASP A 385 17.25 13.05 1.33
N ALA A 386 16.47 12.49 0.41
CA ALA A 386 16.55 12.80 -1.02
C ALA A 386 16.31 14.30 -1.30
N ILE A 387 15.33 14.91 -0.63
CA ILE A 387 15.02 16.34 -0.76
C ILE A 387 16.14 17.19 -0.17
N ARG A 388 16.61 16.86 1.04
CA ARG A 388 17.68 17.61 1.71
C ARG A 388 18.99 17.62 0.94
N ASN A 389 19.34 16.47 0.38
CA ASN A 389 20.60 16.29 -0.34
C ASN A 389 20.52 16.71 -1.82
N GLY A 390 19.34 17.09 -2.31
CA GLY A 390 19.13 17.41 -3.72
C GLY A 390 19.26 16.22 -4.68
N HIS A 391 19.34 14.98 -4.14
CA HIS A 391 19.30 13.74 -4.90
C HIS A 391 17.85 13.27 -5.00
N LEU A 392 17.09 13.80 -5.95
CA LEU A 392 15.65 13.58 -6.08
C LEU A 392 15.33 12.16 -6.60
N GLN A 393 15.90 11.15 -5.96
CA GLN A 393 15.71 9.74 -6.28
C GLN A 393 15.56 8.92 -5.01
N THR A 394 14.53 8.08 -4.97
CA THR A 394 14.24 7.11 -3.91
C THR A 394 14.20 5.72 -4.50
N ARG A 395 14.09 4.68 -3.66
CA ARG A 395 13.90 3.29 -4.12
C ARG A 395 12.57 3.06 -4.83
N THR A 396 11.61 3.98 -4.67
CA THR A 396 10.26 3.84 -5.22
C THR A 396 9.86 5.08 -6.02
N PRO A 397 10.65 5.45 -7.08
CA PRO A 397 10.32 6.62 -7.88
C PRO A 397 9.03 6.40 -8.68
N GLY A 398 8.29 7.48 -8.94
CA GLY A 398 7.03 7.41 -9.66
C GLY A 398 7.13 6.75 -11.04
N SER A 399 8.25 6.91 -11.73
CA SER A 399 8.50 6.29 -13.04
C SER A 399 8.56 4.75 -12.98
N GLU A 400 9.26 4.17 -12.00
CA GLU A 400 9.29 2.72 -11.80
C GLU A 400 7.94 2.21 -11.28
N SER A 401 7.34 2.95 -10.33
CA SER A 401 6.01 2.64 -9.79
C SER A 401 4.94 2.63 -10.88
N PHE A 402 5.06 3.48 -11.90
CA PHE A 402 4.20 3.47 -13.08
C PHE A 402 4.25 2.12 -13.82
N VAL A 403 5.43 1.50 -13.93
CA VAL A 403 5.56 0.18 -14.60
C VAL A 403 4.78 -0.88 -13.83
N SER A 404 4.90 -0.91 -12.50
CA SER A 404 4.12 -1.83 -11.64
C SER A 404 2.61 -1.64 -11.83
N HIS A 405 2.14 -0.38 -11.87
CA HIS A 405 0.73 -0.06 -12.11
C HIS A 405 0.27 -0.48 -13.52
N LYS A 406 1.11 -0.24 -14.55
CA LYS A 406 0.82 -0.67 -15.92
C LYS A 406 0.58 -2.18 -16.00
N ILE A 407 1.40 -2.98 -15.31
CA ILE A 407 1.22 -4.44 -15.25
C ILE A 407 -0.11 -4.79 -14.57
N CYS A 408 -0.45 -4.16 -13.46
CA CYS A 408 -1.73 -4.37 -12.80
C CYS A 408 -2.92 -4.07 -13.74
N PHE A 409 -2.91 -2.95 -14.45
CA PHE A 409 -3.97 -2.62 -15.42
C PHE A 409 -4.02 -3.59 -16.61
N LEU A 410 -2.89 -4.11 -17.06
CA LEU A 410 -2.86 -5.13 -18.12
C LEU A 410 -3.42 -6.47 -17.63
N SER A 411 -3.25 -6.79 -16.36
CA SER A 411 -3.75 -8.03 -15.75
C SER A 411 -5.26 -8.03 -15.49
N GLU A 412 -5.93 -6.89 -15.65
CA GLU A 412 -7.39 -6.76 -15.51
C GLU A 412 -8.15 -6.90 -16.84
N LYS A 413 -7.44 -6.99 -17.95
CA LYS A 413 -7.99 -7.17 -19.31
C LYS A 413 -8.03 -8.65 -19.67
#